data_6c248439a1107e67271dd0d6be85ee3e
#
_entry.id   6c248439a1107e67271dd0d6be85ee3e
#
_cell.length_a   1.000
_cell.length_b   1.000
_cell.length_c   1.000
_cell.angle_alpha   90.00
_cell.angle_beta   90.00
_cell.angle_gamma   90.00
#
_symmetry.space_group_name_H-M   'P 1'
#
loop_
_entity.id
_entity.type
_entity.pdbx_description
1 polymer ?
#
loop_
_entity_poly.entity_id
_entity_poly.type
_entity_poly.pdbx_seq_one_letter_code
_entity_poly.pdbx_strand_id
1 'polypeptide(L)'
;MANVLETSMNFLQTQDPEIAACIENEFHRQKQNIELIASENIASPAVIAAMGSVLTNKYAEGYPGKRYYGGCRYVDVVEDIARERACRLFGADHANVQPHSGANANLAVFFALLQPGDTVMGMDLSQGGHLSHGSPVNISGKYFHVVSYGVDPATGMIDYDEVRRIALENRPKLLIAGASAYSRTIDFARFRQIADEVGAYLMVDMAHIAGLVAAGEHPSPVPYADVVTTTTHKTLRGPRGGMILCREELAKAIDKAVFPGTQGGPLMHIIAAKAVALGEALTDEFKAYQHGIVQNARALCDALLAEGIDIVSGGTDNHLMLLDLTRTGVTGKELEHRLDEVHITANKNTIPNDPQSPFITSGLRVGTPAVTTRGFGTAEMKDIARWISLALSDFEGSRDQIAEGVQALCARFPIYE
;
A
#
# COMPACT_ATOMS: atom_id res chain seq x y z
N MET A 1 0.34 11.16 30.30
CA MET A 1 0.02 9.72 30.16
C MET A 1 1.29 9.02 29.73
N ALA A 2 1.68 7.93 30.40
CA ALA A 2 2.84 7.17 29.96
C ALA A 2 2.59 6.75 28.49
N ASN A 3 3.57 6.99 27.62
CA ASN A 3 3.49 6.60 26.23
C ASN A 3 3.34 5.07 26.14
N VAL A 4 2.33 4.58 25.42
CA VAL A 4 2.05 3.12 25.27
C VAL A 4 3.30 2.37 24.82
N LEU A 5 4.09 2.98 23.94
CA LEU A 5 5.35 2.40 23.45
C LEU A 5 6.36 2.26 24.59
N GLU A 6 6.54 3.30 25.39
CA GLU A 6 7.46 3.29 26.55
C GLU A 6 7.07 2.23 27.58
N THR A 7 5.78 2.13 27.90
CA THR A 7 5.29 1.10 28.84
C THR A 7 5.54 -0.30 28.30
N SER A 8 5.26 -0.55 27.02
CA SER A 8 5.49 -1.86 26.38
C SER A 8 6.98 -2.21 26.35
N MET A 9 7.86 -1.23 26.06
CA MET A 9 9.31 -1.43 26.04
C MET A 9 9.85 -1.79 27.42
N ASN A 10 9.37 -1.18 28.49
CA ASN A 10 9.78 -1.50 29.86
C ASN A 10 9.48 -2.97 30.22
N PHE A 11 8.33 -3.52 29.79
CA PHE A 11 8.02 -4.92 29.96
C PHE A 11 8.96 -5.81 29.15
N LEU A 12 9.20 -5.48 27.89
CA LEU A 12 10.08 -6.27 27.01
C LEU A 12 11.52 -6.29 27.53
N GLN A 13 12.06 -5.15 27.97
CA GLN A 13 13.43 -5.09 28.54
C GLN A 13 13.61 -6.04 29.74
N THR A 14 12.54 -6.22 30.53
CA THR A 14 12.57 -7.12 31.67
C THR A 14 12.48 -8.61 31.29
N GLN A 15 11.72 -8.93 30.23
CA GLN A 15 11.40 -10.30 29.86
C GLN A 15 12.29 -10.86 28.75
N ASP A 16 12.62 -10.02 27.76
CA ASP A 16 13.43 -10.39 26.60
C ASP A 16 14.25 -9.17 26.13
N PRO A 17 15.41 -8.92 26.76
CA PRO A 17 16.24 -7.78 26.44
C PRO A 17 16.81 -7.79 25.02
N GLU A 18 16.98 -8.95 24.37
CA GLU A 18 17.46 -9.04 23.00
C GLU A 18 16.42 -8.49 22.02
N ILE A 19 15.18 -8.92 22.15
CA ILE A 19 14.07 -8.42 21.31
C ILE A 19 13.78 -6.96 21.63
N ALA A 20 13.84 -6.55 22.92
CA ALA A 20 13.70 -5.15 23.30
C ALA A 20 14.73 -4.26 22.60
N ALA A 21 16.00 -4.65 22.60
CA ALA A 21 17.06 -3.92 21.93
C ALA A 21 16.85 -3.81 20.40
N CYS A 22 16.36 -4.88 19.74
CA CYS A 22 16.04 -4.84 18.31
C CYS A 22 14.91 -3.85 18.00
N ILE A 23 13.84 -3.84 18.82
CA ILE A 23 12.71 -2.92 18.64
C ILE A 23 13.14 -1.48 18.92
N GLU A 24 13.95 -1.25 19.93
CA GLU A 24 14.49 0.07 20.27
C GLU A 24 15.38 0.61 19.13
N ASN A 25 16.26 -0.21 18.57
CA ASN A 25 17.09 0.15 17.43
C ASN A 25 16.25 0.50 16.20
N GLU A 26 15.21 -0.27 15.89
CA GLU A 26 14.29 0.04 14.78
C GLU A 26 13.51 1.34 15.06
N PHE A 27 13.08 1.58 16.30
CA PHE A 27 12.43 2.83 16.66
C PHE A 27 13.37 4.03 16.48
N HIS A 28 14.65 3.91 16.88
CA HIS A 28 15.67 4.93 16.64
C HIS A 28 15.89 5.16 15.14
N ARG A 29 15.98 4.09 14.33
CA ARG A 29 16.05 4.22 12.88
C ARG A 29 14.88 5.02 12.32
N GLN A 30 13.66 4.68 12.68
CA GLN A 30 12.45 5.40 12.22
C GLN A 30 12.46 6.87 12.65
N LYS A 31 12.95 7.20 13.83
CA LYS A 31 13.08 8.59 14.30
C LYS A 31 14.11 9.39 13.50
N GLN A 32 15.20 8.77 13.09
CA GLN A 32 16.33 9.42 12.44
C GLN A 32 16.27 9.42 10.91
N ASN A 33 15.48 8.53 10.30
CA ASN A 33 15.40 8.38 8.85
C ASN A 33 14.21 9.14 8.26
N ILE A 34 14.40 9.64 7.04
CA ILE A 34 13.31 10.08 6.17
C ILE A 34 12.77 8.85 5.42
N GLU A 35 11.52 8.48 5.67
CA GLU A 35 10.89 7.31 5.08
C GLU A 35 10.14 7.70 3.79
N LEU A 36 10.66 7.29 2.64
CA LEU A 36 10.09 7.54 1.31
C LEU A 36 9.56 6.28 0.63
N ILE A 37 9.58 5.11 1.28
CA ILE A 37 8.94 3.93 0.71
C ILE A 37 7.44 4.18 0.62
N ALA A 38 6.92 4.22 -0.62
CA ALA A 38 5.53 4.62 -0.91
C ALA A 38 4.46 3.71 -0.27
N SER A 39 4.83 2.49 0.14
CA SER A 39 3.98 1.50 0.79
C SER A 39 4.10 1.48 2.32
N GLU A 40 4.88 2.39 2.92
CA GLU A 40 5.05 2.50 4.35
C GLU A 40 4.38 3.74 4.93
N ASN A 41 4.03 3.66 6.21
CA ASN A 41 3.41 4.74 6.95
C ASN A 41 3.67 4.56 8.45
N ILE A 42 3.39 5.60 9.23
CA ILE A 42 3.52 5.62 10.69
C ILE A 42 2.12 5.48 11.28
N ALA A 43 1.82 4.31 11.85
CA ALA A 43 0.54 4.05 12.50
C ALA A 43 0.37 4.91 13.76
N SER A 44 -0.86 5.30 14.08
CA SER A 44 -1.14 6.07 15.29
C SER A 44 -0.86 5.27 16.57
N PRO A 45 -0.57 5.93 17.72
CA PRO A 45 -0.44 5.25 19.00
C PRO A 45 -1.67 4.42 19.37
N ALA A 46 -2.87 4.84 18.96
CA ALA A 46 -4.12 4.11 19.23
C ALA A 46 -4.21 2.80 18.42
N VAL A 47 -3.76 2.81 17.17
CA VAL A 47 -3.64 1.61 16.33
C VAL A 47 -2.66 0.62 16.96
N ILE A 48 -1.47 1.09 17.38
CA ILE A 48 -0.46 0.24 18.02
C ILE A 48 -0.98 -0.34 19.34
N ALA A 49 -1.65 0.46 20.16
CA ALA A 49 -2.25 0.00 21.42
C ALA A 49 -3.29 -1.11 21.21
N ALA A 50 -4.12 -0.99 20.17
CA ALA A 50 -5.10 -2.02 19.83
C ALA A 50 -4.43 -3.33 19.37
N MET A 51 -3.32 -3.26 18.63
CA MET A 51 -2.53 -4.41 18.21
C MET A 51 -1.93 -5.18 19.39
N GLY A 52 -1.50 -4.49 20.45
CA GLY A 52 -0.94 -5.09 21.66
C GLY A 52 -1.98 -5.53 22.70
N SER A 53 -3.25 -5.63 22.34
CA SER A 53 -4.34 -5.93 23.28
C SER A 53 -4.50 -7.43 23.56
N VAL A 54 -5.23 -7.74 24.64
CA VAL A 54 -5.56 -9.12 25.05
C VAL A 54 -6.43 -9.89 24.04
N LEU A 55 -6.93 -9.22 23.01
CA LEU A 55 -7.71 -9.84 21.93
C LEU A 55 -6.89 -10.87 21.14
N THR A 56 -5.55 -10.82 21.20
CA THR A 56 -4.66 -11.85 20.65
C THR A 56 -4.91 -13.23 21.25
N ASN A 57 -5.45 -13.32 22.47
CA ASN A 57 -5.72 -14.57 23.15
C ASN A 57 -6.99 -15.28 22.67
N LYS A 58 -7.85 -14.57 21.87
CA LYS A 58 -9.19 -15.08 21.55
C LYS A 58 -9.25 -15.76 20.18
N TYR A 59 -9.58 -17.03 20.19
CA TYR A 59 -9.87 -17.81 18.98
C TYR A 59 -11.33 -17.56 18.53
N ALA A 60 -11.52 -17.08 17.28
CA ALA A 60 -12.81 -16.60 16.80
C ALA A 60 -13.14 -17.02 15.35
N GLU A 61 -12.88 -18.30 15.01
CA GLU A 61 -13.27 -18.83 13.69
C GLU A 61 -14.76 -18.66 13.43
N GLY A 62 -15.09 -18.33 12.17
CA GLY A 62 -16.42 -17.95 11.75
C GLY A 62 -16.58 -16.44 11.72
N TYR A 63 -17.83 -15.98 11.87
CA TYR A 63 -18.22 -14.58 11.75
C TYR A 63 -19.07 -14.13 12.94
N PRO A 64 -19.27 -12.84 13.22
CA PRO A 64 -20.09 -12.36 14.30
C PRO A 64 -21.47 -13.06 14.36
N GLY A 65 -21.84 -13.54 15.56
CA GLY A 65 -23.08 -14.29 15.78
C GLY A 65 -23.07 -15.75 15.25
N LYS A 66 -22.03 -16.16 14.52
CA LYS A 66 -21.90 -17.50 13.90
C LYS A 66 -20.47 -18.04 14.08
N ARG A 67 -19.95 -17.96 15.30
CA ARG A 67 -18.61 -18.48 15.65
C ARG A 67 -18.64 -19.97 15.94
N TYR A 68 -17.53 -20.63 15.66
CA TYR A 68 -17.30 -22.00 16.03
C TYR A 68 -16.88 -22.18 17.50
N TYR A 69 -16.51 -21.08 18.18
CA TYR A 69 -16.03 -21.09 19.57
C TYR A 69 -16.90 -20.19 20.46
N GLY A 70 -17.00 -20.60 21.74
CA GLY A 70 -17.66 -19.80 22.77
C GLY A 70 -16.82 -18.53 23.15
N GLY A 71 -17.43 -17.64 23.93
CA GLY A 71 -16.75 -16.48 24.50
C GLY A 71 -16.49 -15.33 23.51
N CYS A 72 -17.18 -15.28 22.37
CA CYS A 72 -16.93 -14.31 21.30
C CYS A 72 -17.73 -13.01 21.42
N ARG A 73 -18.52 -12.83 22.47
CA ARG A 73 -19.41 -11.67 22.65
C ARG A 73 -18.76 -10.32 22.33
N TYR A 74 -17.54 -10.07 22.78
CA TYR A 74 -16.88 -8.79 22.61
C TYR A 74 -16.09 -8.69 21.31
N VAL A 75 -15.50 -9.79 20.85
CA VAL A 75 -14.82 -9.79 19.53
C VAL A 75 -15.81 -9.70 18.38
N ASP A 76 -17.06 -10.16 18.55
CA ASP A 76 -18.13 -9.95 17.57
C ASP A 76 -18.39 -8.44 17.40
N VAL A 77 -18.54 -7.71 18.51
CA VAL A 77 -18.72 -6.26 18.47
C VAL A 77 -17.55 -5.53 17.79
N VAL A 78 -16.32 -5.96 18.07
CA VAL A 78 -15.12 -5.40 17.45
C VAL A 78 -15.13 -5.59 15.93
N GLU A 79 -15.46 -6.80 15.47
CA GLU A 79 -15.49 -7.10 14.04
C GLU A 79 -16.64 -6.38 13.33
N ASP A 80 -17.82 -6.30 13.95
CA ASP A 80 -18.96 -5.57 13.40
C ASP A 80 -18.65 -4.07 13.27
N ILE A 81 -18.00 -3.44 14.28
CA ILE A 81 -17.55 -2.05 14.19
C ILE A 81 -16.57 -1.87 13.02
N ALA A 82 -15.62 -2.78 12.83
CA ALA A 82 -14.66 -2.69 11.73
C ALA A 82 -15.36 -2.79 10.36
N ARG A 83 -16.29 -3.73 10.20
CA ARG A 83 -17.08 -3.93 8.97
C ARG A 83 -17.96 -2.72 8.67
N GLU A 84 -18.69 -2.22 9.66
CA GLU A 84 -19.55 -1.03 9.53
C GLU A 84 -18.75 0.20 9.10
N ARG A 85 -17.60 0.45 9.78
CA ARG A 85 -16.72 1.58 9.43
C ARG A 85 -16.16 1.45 8.03
N ALA A 86 -15.77 0.26 7.60
CA ALA A 86 -15.28 -0.01 6.25
C ALA A 86 -16.37 0.27 5.20
N CYS A 87 -17.58 -0.26 5.38
CA CYS A 87 -18.70 0.00 4.48
C CYS A 87 -19.03 1.49 4.42
N ARG A 88 -19.10 2.18 5.57
CA ARG A 88 -19.38 3.61 5.63
C ARG A 88 -18.29 4.46 4.97
N LEU A 89 -17.03 4.12 5.18
CA LEU A 89 -15.88 4.88 4.65
C LEU A 89 -15.82 4.84 3.13
N PHE A 90 -16.08 3.67 2.54
CA PHE A 90 -15.90 3.44 1.10
C PHE A 90 -17.22 3.38 0.32
N GLY A 91 -18.37 3.40 0.99
CA GLY A 91 -19.68 3.27 0.33
C GLY A 91 -19.93 1.87 -0.24
N ALA A 92 -19.40 0.81 0.39
CA ALA A 92 -19.53 -0.56 -0.05
C ALA A 92 -20.73 -1.26 0.63
N ASP A 93 -21.35 -2.23 -0.06
CA ASP A 93 -22.47 -3.00 0.47
C ASP A 93 -21.99 -3.99 1.56
N HIS A 94 -20.82 -4.59 1.37
CA HIS A 94 -20.25 -5.58 2.28
C HIS A 94 -18.75 -5.39 2.45
N ALA A 95 -18.25 -5.70 3.65
CA ALA A 95 -16.84 -5.70 3.98
C ALA A 95 -16.44 -6.96 4.73
N ASN A 96 -15.34 -7.61 4.32
CA ASN A 96 -14.65 -8.65 5.08
C ASN A 96 -13.32 -8.10 5.58
N VAL A 97 -13.15 -8.02 6.91
CA VAL A 97 -11.98 -7.43 7.57
C VAL A 97 -11.00 -8.48 8.10
N GLN A 98 -11.26 -9.77 7.85
CA GLN A 98 -10.45 -10.88 8.34
C GLN A 98 -9.15 -11.15 7.55
N PRO A 99 -8.97 -10.77 6.26
CA PRO A 99 -7.74 -11.07 5.55
C PRO A 99 -6.48 -10.61 6.31
N HIS A 100 -5.50 -11.51 6.44
CA HIS A 100 -4.26 -11.26 7.19
C HIS A 100 -3.34 -10.28 6.46
N SER A 101 -3.43 -10.21 5.13
CA SER A 101 -2.68 -9.29 4.28
C SER A 101 -3.45 -8.98 2.99
N GLY A 102 -2.96 -8.01 2.19
CA GLY A 102 -3.50 -7.76 0.86
C GLY A 102 -3.39 -8.97 -0.07
N ALA A 103 -2.29 -9.71 0.00
CA ALA A 103 -2.13 -10.94 -0.79
C ALA A 103 -3.15 -12.02 -0.40
N ASN A 104 -3.47 -12.17 0.90
CA ASN A 104 -4.53 -13.06 1.36
C ASN A 104 -5.93 -12.59 0.90
N ALA A 105 -6.16 -11.27 0.87
CA ALA A 105 -7.40 -10.73 0.33
C ALA A 105 -7.55 -11.06 -1.16
N ASN A 106 -6.51 -10.86 -1.97
CA ASN A 106 -6.51 -11.22 -3.39
C ASN A 106 -6.70 -12.72 -3.60
N LEU A 107 -6.01 -13.55 -2.80
CA LEU A 107 -6.16 -15.00 -2.87
C LEU A 107 -7.60 -15.46 -2.56
N ALA A 108 -8.24 -14.86 -1.55
CA ALA A 108 -9.62 -15.18 -1.21
C ALA A 108 -10.59 -14.80 -2.34
N VAL A 109 -10.37 -13.66 -3.02
CA VAL A 109 -11.16 -13.27 -4.21
C VAL A 109 -10.97 -14.28 -5.33
N PHE A 110 -9.74 -14.71 -5.63
CA PHE A 110 -9.49 -15.74 -6.63
C PHE A 110 -10.18 -17.04 -6.28
N PHE A 111 -10.08 -17.47 -5.02
CA PHE A 111 -10.75 -18.68 -4.54
C PHE A 111 -12.28 -18.60 -4.62
N ALA A 112 -12.86 -17.40 -4.43
CA ALA A 112 -14.30 -17.19 -4.50
C ALA A 112 -14.85 -17.23 -5.94
N LEU A 113 -14.10 -16.65 -6.90
CA LEU A 113 -14.62 -16.31 -8.23
C LEU A 113 -14.06 -17.19 -9.36
N LEU A 114 -12.95 -17.90 -9.12
CA LEU A 114 -12.19 -18.59 -10.16
C LEU A 114 -12.04 -20.08 -9.88
N GLN A 115 -11.73 -20.83 -10.93
CA GLN A 115 -11.24 -22.20 -10.87
C GLN A 115 -9.79 -22.24 -11.38
N PRO A 116 -8.95 -23.20 -10.92
CA PRO A 116 -7.61 -23.37 -11.47
C PRO A 116 -7.63 -23.47 -13.00
N GLY A 117 -6.77 -22.69 -13.67
CA GLY A 117 -6.71 -22.63 -15.13
C GLY A 117 -7.59 -21.54 -15.76
N ASP A 118 -8.48 -20.89 -15.01
CA ASP A 118 -9.20 -19.73 -15.53
C ASP A 118 -8.24 -18.61 -15.95
N THR A 119 -8.61 -17.83 -16.98
CA THR A 119 -7.80 -16.70 -17.44
C THR A 119 -8.02 -15.47 -16.54
N VAL A 120 -6.92 -14.91 -16.09
CA VAL A 120 -6.85 -13.67 -15.29
C VAL A 120 -6.02 -12.63 -16.04
N MET A 121 -6.50 -11.41 -16.10
CA MET A 121 -5.79 -10.30 -16.71
C MET A 121 -5.45 -9.24 -15.66
N GLY A 122 -4.17 -8.83 -15.57
CA GLY A 122 -3.69 -7.83 -14.63
C GLY A 122 -2.52 -7.01 -15.18
N MET A 123 -2.13 -5.94 -14.50
CA MET A 123 -0.96 -5.16 -14.88
C MET A 123 0.32 -5.98 -14.68
N ASP A 124 1.22 -5.95 -15.67
CA ASP A 124 2.52 -6.61 -15.59
C ASP A 124 3.35 -6.08 -14.41
N LEU A 125 4.03 -6.99 -13.70
CA LEU A 125 4.85 -6.65 -12.55
C LEU A 125 5.96 -5.66 -12.91
N SER A 126 6.59 -5.82 -14.06
CA SER A 126 7.68 -4.95 -14.54
C SER A 126 7.20 -3.56 -14.95
N GLN A 127 5.89 -3.38 -15.13
CA GLN A 127 5.27 -2.12 -15.54
C GLN A 127 4.41 -1.47 -14.45
N GLY A 128 4.59 -1.89 -13.20
CA GLY A 128 3.95 -1.30 -12.03
C GLY A 128 2.89 -2.16 -11.35
N GLY A 129 2.63 -3.39 -11.81
CA GLY A 129 1.71 -4.33 -11.18
C GLY A 129 2.17 -4.81 -9.81
N HIS A 130 1.39 -5.71 -9.20
CA HIS A 130 1.73 -6.35 -7.93
C HIS A 130 2.00 -7.84 -8.15
N LEU A 131 2.86 -8.45 -7.30
CA LEU A 131 3.17 -9.88 -7.36
C LEU A 131 1.92 -10.77 -7.42
N SER A 132 0.89 -10.44 -6.64
CA SER A 132 -0.36 -11.21 -6.59
C SER A 132 -1.33 -10.94 -7.76
N HIS A 133 -0.92 -10.15 -8.76
CA HIS A 133 -1.70 -9.92 -9.98
C HIS A 133 -1.31 -10.83 -11.15
N GLY A 134 -0.64 -11.95 -10.88
CA GLY A 134 -0.30 -12.94 -11.91
C GLY A 134 1.18 -13.23 -12.07
N SER A 135 2.07 -12.75 -11.19
CA SER A 135 3.50 -13.05 -11.26
C SER A 135 3.74 -14.57 -11.22
N PRO A 136 4.61 -15.12 -12.09
CA PRO A 136 4.89 -16.57 -12.15
C PRO A 136 5.41 -17.19 -10.86
N VAL A 137 6.00 -16.39 -9.97
CA VAL A 137 6.48 -16.83 -8.66
C VAL A 137 5.41 -16.80 -7.58
N ASN A 138 4.24 -16.20 -7.86
CA ASN A 138 3.11 -16.09 -6.97
C ASN A 138 2.08 -17.19 -7.28
N ILE A 139 1.23 -17.51 -6.29
CA ILE A 139 0.13 -18.47 -6.47
C ILE A 139 -0.79 -18.08 -7.63
N SER A 140 -1.02 -16.77 -7.85
CA SER A 140 -1.83 -16.26 -8.96
C SER A 140 -1.28 -16.68 -10.32
N GLY A 141 0.05 -16.60 -10.52
CA GLY A 141 0.68 -17.03 -11.76
C GLY A 141 0.86 -18.53 -11.91
N LYS A 142 0.75 -19.30 -10.78
CA LYS A 142 0.90 -20.77 -10.82
C LYS A 142 -0.42 -21.51 -11.06
N TYR A 143 -1.54 -20.93 -10.63
CA TYR A 143 -2.84 -21.60 -10.67
C TYR A 143 -3.73 -21.12 -11.82
N PHE A 144 -3.45 -19.93 -12.38
CA PHE A 144 -4.28 -19.32 -13.40
C PHE A 144 -3.51 -19.10 -14.70
N HIS A 145 -4.24 -19.03 -15.80
CA HIS A 145 -3.68 -18.55 -17.06
C HIS A 145 -3.63 -17.03 -17.04
N VAL A 146 -2.42 -16.47 -16.99
CA VAL A 146 -2.23 -15.02 -16.80
C VAL A 146 -1.97 -14.34 -18.13
N VAL A 147 -2.70 -13.26 -18.36
CA VAL A 147 -2.49 -12.32 -19.46
C VAL A 147 -2.20 -10.94 -18.84
N SER A 148 -1.15 -10.27 -19.30
CA SER A 148 -0.77 -8.98 -18.74
C SER A 148 -1.08 -7.83 -19.68
N TYR A 149 -1.45 -6.68 -19.09
CA TYR A 149 -1.41 -5.39 -19.77
C TYR A 149 -0.32 -4.51 -19.14
N GLY A 150 0.10 -3.49 -19.87
CA GLY A 150 1.13 -2.56 -19.42
C GLY A 150 0.73 -1.11 -19.57
N VAL A 151 1.75 -0.27 -19.65
CA VAL A 151 1.62 1.17 -19.95
C VAL A 151 2.15 1.45 -21.35
N ASP A 152 1.67 2.51 -21.95
CA ASP A 152 2.19 3.02 -23.22
C ASP A 152 3.66 3.46 -23.03
N PRO A 153 4.59 2.96 -23.87
CA PRO A 153 6.01 3.22 -23.69
C PRO A 153 6.41 4.71 -23.86
N ALA A 154 5.63 5.49 -24.60
CA ALA A 154 5.94 6.89 -24.85
C ALA A 154 5.46 7.81 -23.73
N THR A 155 4.35 7.43 -23.08
CA THR A 155 3.71 8.27 -22.05
C THR A 155 3.87 7.74 -20.63
N GLY A 156 4.20 6.47 -20.46
CA GLY A 156 4.20 5.78 -19.16
C GLY A 156 2.80 5.65 -18.54
N MET A 157 1.73 5.82 -19.30
CA MET A 157 0.35 5.78 -18.84
C MET A 157 -0.37 4.53 -19.34
N ILE A 158 -1.42 4.10 -18.63
CA ILE A 158 -2.27 2.97 -19.04
C ILE A 158 -2.97 3.34 -20.35
N ASP A 159 -2.76 2.55 -21.39
CA ASP A 159 -3.51 2.62 -22.63
C ASP A 159 -4.76 1.72 -22.54
N TYR A 160 -5.91 2.32 -22.29
CA TYR A 160 -7.17 1.59 -22.12
C TYR A 160 -7.66 0.92 -23.40
N ASP A 161 -7.28 1.40 -24.58
CA ASP A 161 -7.63 0.75 -25.84
C ASP A 161 -6.79 -0.51 -26.04
N GLU A 162 -5.53 -0.52 -25.62
CA GLU A 162 -4.70 -1.71 -25.58
C GLU A 162 -5.20 -2.72 -24.52
N VAL A 163 -5.58 -2.26 -23.31
CA VAL A 163 -6.23 -3.11 -22.30
C VAL A 163 -7.48 -3.78 -22.88
N ARG A 164 -8.32 -3.01 -23.58
CA ARG A 164 -9.53 -3.53 -24.24
C ARG A 164 -9.21 -4.56 -25.32
N ARG A 165 -8.21 -4.29 -26.17
CA ARG A 165 -7.78 -5.22 -27.22
C ARG A 165 -7.35 -6.56 -26.64
N ILE A 166 -6.47 -6.54 -25.63
CA ILE A 166 -5.99 -7.74 -24.94
C ILE A 166 -7.15 -8.51 -24.29
N ALA A 167 -8.07 -7.80 -23.62
CA ALA A 167 -9.23 -8.41 -22.98
C ALA A 167 -10.16 -9.11 -23.99
N LEU A 168 -10.41 -8.48 -25.13
CA LEU A 168 -11.24 -9.08 -26.20
C LEU A 168 -10.62 -10.33 -26.81
N GLU A 169 -9.32 -10.35 -26.98
CA GLU A 169 -8.58 -11.50 -27.54
C GLU A 169 -8.55 -12.69 -26.57
N ASN A 170 -8.39 -12.42 -25.26
CA ASN A 170 -8.13 -13.47 -24.28
C ASN A 170 -9.34 -13.85 -23.41
N ARG A 171 -10.43 -13.04 -23.44
CA ARG A 171 -11.65 -13.27 -22.69
C ARG A 171 -11.40 -13.68 -21.23
N PRO A 172 -10.68 -12.86 -20.42
CA PRO A 172 -10.40 -13.21 -19.05
C PRO A 172 -11.71 -13.35 -18.24
N LYS A 173 -11.70 -14.22 -17.25
CA LYS A 173 -12.80 -14.36 -16.30
C LYS A 173 -12.73 -13.30 -15.19
N LEU A 174 -11.51 -12.83 -14.91
CA LEU A 174 -11.25 -11.75 -13.95
C LEU A 174 -10.30 -10.72 -14.57
N LEU A 175 -10.70 -9.46 -14.58
CA LEU A 175 -9.87 -8.32 -14.91
C LEU A 175 -9.48 -7.60 -13.60
N ILE A 176 -8.16 -7.43 -13.38
CA ILE A 176 -7.61 -6.78 -12.20
C ILE A 176 -7.11 -5.39 -12.58
N ALA A 177 -7.67 -4.36 -11.97
CA ALA A 177 -7.14 -3.01 -11.98
C ALA A 177 -6.44 -2.69 -10.65
N GLY A 178 -5.42 -1.83 -10.70
CA GLY A 178 -4.62 -1.46 -9.54
C GLY A 178 -3.14 -1.70 -9.77
N ALA A 179 -2.32 -0.93 -9.06
CA ALA A 179 -0.87 -0.91 -9.26
C ALA A 179 -0.11 -0.64 -7.98
N SER A 180 1.17 -1.04 -7.96
CA SER A 180 2.12 -0.78 -6.87
C SER A 180 3.08 0.37 -7.19
N ALA A 181 3.29 0.69 -8.48
CA ALA A 181 4.23 1.70 -8.95
C ALA A 181 3.68 2.51 -10.13
N TYR A 182 2.43 2.93 -10.05
CA TYR A 182 1.77 3.76 -11.05
C TYR A 182 1.35 5.10 -10.41
N SER A 183 1.87 6.19 -10.93
CA SER A 183 1.74 7.52 -10.33
C SER A 183 0.54 8.34 -10.83
N ARG A 184 -0.23 7.83 -11.80
CA ARG A 184 -1.36 8.56 -12.39
C ARG A 184 -2.70 8.04 -11.89
N THR A 185 -3.74 8.83 -12.10
CA THR A 185 -5.12 8.43 -11.80
C THR A 185 -5.53 7.24 -12.67
N ILE A 186 -6.22 6.27 -12.06
CA ILE A 186 -6.76 5.09 -12.75
C ILE A 186 -8.24 5.35 -13.04
N ASP A 187 -8.65 5.16 -14.30
CA ASP A 187 -10.04 5.27 -14.74
C ASP A 187 -10.77 3.92 -14.56
N PHE A 188 -11.42 3.75 -13.43
CA PHE A 188 -12.16 2.54 -13.10
C PHE A 188 -13.44 2.37 -13.95
N ALA A 189 -13.99 3.47 -14.46
CA ALA A 189 -15.15 3.39 -15.36
C ALA A 189 -14.77 2.75 -16.70
N ARG A 190 -13.59 3.07 -17.23
CA ARG A 190 -13.06 2.42 -18.45
C ARG A 190 -12.79 0.93 -18.21
N PHE A 191 -12.21 0.56 -17.05
CA PHE A 191 -12.02 -0.85 -16.70
C PHE A 191 -13.36 -1.59 -16.59
N ARG A 192 -14.40 -0.97 -16.02
CA ARG A 192 -15.75 -1.57 -15.94
C ARG A 192 -16.32 -1.83 -17.33
N GLN A 193 -16.24 -0.85 -18.24
CA GLN A 193 -16.70 -1.01 -19.63
C GLN A 193 -16.02 -2.18 -20.31
N ILE A 194 -14.69 -2.29 -20.17
CA ILE A 194 -13.92 -3.38 -20.77
C ILE A 194 -14.33 -4.73 -20.16
N ALA A 195 -14.49 -4.81 -18.85
CA ALA A 195 -14.91 -6.04 -18.19
C ALA A 195 -16.31 -6.48 -18.63
N ASP A 196 -17.25 -5.54 -18.80
CA ASP A 196 -18.60 -5.82 -19.30
C ASP A 196 -18.58 -6.36 -20.73
N GLU A 197 -17.75 -5.80 -21.62
CA GLU A 197 -17.62 -6.26 -23.02
C GLU A 197 -17.17 -7.72 -23.13
N VAL A 198 -16.37 -8.19 -22.17
CA VAL A 198 -15.85 -9.57 -22.20
C VAL A 198 -16.56 -10.49 -21.22
N GLY A 199 -17.47 -9.98 -20.39
CA GLY A 199 -18.19 -10.75 -19.38
C GLY A 199 -17.32 -11.15 -18.20
N ALA A 200 -16.28 -10.36 -17.87
CA ALA A 200 -15.36 -10.59 -16.75
C ALA A 200 -15.85 -9.95 -15.45
N TYR A 201 -15.49 -10.54 -14.32
CA TYR A 201 -15.50 -9.81 -13.06
C TYR A 201 -14.43 -8.70 -13.09
N LEU A 202 -14.74 -7.54 -12.52
CA LEU A 202 -13.76 -6.48 -12.27
C LEU A 202 -13.36 -6.50 -10.79
N MET A 203 -12.12 -6.84 -10.54
CA MET A 203 -11.48 -6.69 -9.24
C MET A 203 -10.58 -5.45 -9.25
N VAL A 204 -10.67 -4.62 -8.23
CA VAL A 204 -9.73 -3.51 -8.05
C VAL A 204 -8.93 -3.71 -6.77
N ASP A 205 -7.62 -3.80 -6.90
CA ASP A 205 -6.70 -3.72 -5.77
C ASP A 205 -6.29 -2.26 -5.54
N MET A 206 -6.94 -1.61 -4.58
CA MET A 206 -6.67 -0.21 -4.23
C MET A 206 -5.65 -0.05 -3.10
N ALA A 207 -4.85 -1.07 -2.80
CA ALA A 207 -3.98 -1.10 -1.62
C ALA A 207 -3.11 0.15 -1.49
N HIS A 208 -2.51 0.64 -2.57
CA HIS A 208 -1.68 1.84 -2.55
C HIS A 208 -2.46 3.13 -2.34
N ILE A 209 -3.65 3.22 -2.88
CA ILE A 209 -4.44 4.45 -2.93
C ILE A 209 -5.63 4.46 -1.96
N ALA A 210 -5.79 3.45 -1.10
CA ALA A 210 -6.98 3.31 -0.26
C ALA A 210 -7.25 4.53 0.63
N GLY A 211 -6.22 5.14 1.20
CA GLY A 211 -6.36 6.38 1.98
C GLY A 211 -6.81 7.56 1.12
N LEU A 212 -6.26 7.68 -0.09
CA LEU A 212 -6.64 8.71 -1.05
C LEU A 212 -8.10 8.55 -1.49
N VAL A 213 -8.53 7.32 -1.77
CA VAL A 213 -9.93 7.00 -2.09
C VAL A 213 -10.86 7.35 -0.93
N ALA A 214 -10.48 6.98 0.30
CA ALA A 214 -11.26 7.28 1.50
C ALA A 214 -11.45 8.80 1.72
N ALA A 215 -10.47 9.61 1.33
CA ALA A 215 -10.51 11.07 1.47
C ALA A 215 -11.06 11.81 0.24
N GLY A 216 -11.32 11.11 -0.87
CA GLY A 216 -11.76 11.71 -2.12
C GLY A 216 -10.66 12.33 -2.99
N GLU A 217 -9.39 12.08 -2.66
CA GLU A 217 -8.20 12.54 -3.42
C GLU A 217 -7.91 11.66 -4.66
N HIS A 218 -8.55 10.50 -4.75
CA HIS A 218 -8.54 9.62 -5.92
C HIS A 218 -9.96 9.09 -6.15
N PRO A 219 -10.41 8.90 -7.42
CA PRO A 219 -11.70 8.29 -7.72
C PRO A 219 -11.87 6.94 -7.02
N SER A 220 -13.08 6.70 -6.50
CA SER A 220 -13.41 5.42 -5.86
C SER A 220 -13.66 4.32 -6.89
N PRO A 221 -13.07 3.12 -6.71
CA PRO A 221 -13.38 1.95 -7.53
C PRO A 221 -14.71 1.28 -7.15
N VAL A 222 -15.23 1.51 -5.94
CA VAL A 222 -16.38 0.78 -5.38
C VAL A 222 -17.62 0.83 -6.26
N PRO A 223 -18.00 1.95 -6.89
CA PRO A 223 -19.17 1.98 -7.79
C PRO A 223 -19.01 1.12 -9.06
N TYR A 224 -17.80 0.79 -9.45
CA TYR A 224 -17.48 0.12 -10.71
C TYR A 224 -17.09 -1.34 -10.54
N ALA A 225 -16.38 -1.68 -9.47
CA ALA A 225 -15.86 -3.01 -9.25
C ALA A 225 -16.91 -3.99 -8.70
N ASP A 226 -16.76 -5.27 -9.02
CA ASP A 226 -17.49 -6.34 -8.36
C ASP A 226 -16.90 -6.62 -6.98
N VAL A 227 -15.56 -6.55 -6.89
CA VAL A 227 -14.80 -6.73 -5.65
C VAL A 227 -13.65 -5.72 -5.60
N VAL A 228 -13.43 -5.13 -4.43
CA VAL A 228 -12.29 -4.27 -4.15
C VAL A 228 -11.47 -4.88 -3.02
N THR A 229 -10.17 -5.02 -3.23
CA THR A 229 -9.23 -5.44 -2.18
C THR A 229 -8.33 -4.29 -1.77
N THR A 230 -7.82 -4.35 -0.55
CA THR A 230 -6.85 -3.38 -0.07
C THR A 230 -5.98 -3.95 1.04
N THR A 231 -4.82 -3.34 1.23
CA THR A 231 -4.09 -3.38 2.51
C THR A 231 -4.60 -2.29 3.44
N THR A 232 -4.31 -2.42 4.72
CA THR A 232 -4.74 -1.43 5.73
C THR A 232 -3.62 -0.51 6.22
N HIS A 233 -2.35 -0.75 5.82
CA HIS A 233 -1.15 -0.14 6.42
C HIS A 233 -0.39 0.84 5.52
N LYS A 234 -0.87 1.14 4.29
CA LYS A 234 -0.21 2.09 3.38
C LYS A 234 -0.79 3.50 3.56
N THR A 235 -1.38 4.09 2.54
CA THR A 235 -2.04 5.40 2.65
C THR A 235 -3.17 5.42 3.68
N LEU A 236 -3.82 4.27 3.95
CA LEU A 236 -4.87 4.15 4.96
C LEU A 236 -4.34 4.24 6.42
N ARG A 237 -3.04 4.14 6.64
CA ARG A 237 -2.34 4.35 7.91
C ARG A 237 -2.80 3.46 9.08
N GLY A 238 -3.30 2.26 8.78
CA GLY A 238 -3.73 1.29 9.78
C GLY A 238 -2.66 0.23 10.12
N PRO A 239 -3.06 -0.84 10.79
CA PRO A 239 -2.18 -1.98 11.06
C PRO A 239 -1.87 -2.74 9.79
N ARG A 240 -0.80 -3.53 9.78
CA ARG A 240 -0.54 -4.47 8.68
C ARG A 240 -1.65 -5.51 8.61
N GLY A 241 -2.32 -5.57 7.46
CA GLY A 241 -3.47 -6.44 7.23
C GLY A 241 -4.06 -6.21 5.84
N GLY A 242 -5.12 -6.95 5.53
CA GLY A 242 -5.92 -6.79 4.32
C GLY A 242 -7.40 -6.63 4.61
N MET A 243 -8.16 -6.26 3.59
CA MET A 243 -9.62 -6.10 3.65
C MET A 243 -10.20 -6.32 2.25
N ILE A 244 -11.43 -6.82 2.19
CA ILE A 244 -12.19 -6.98 0.95
C ILE A 244 -13.50 -6.23 1.10
N LEU A 245 -13.84 -5.46 0.06
CA LEU A 245 -15.15 -4.83 -0.12
C LEU A 245 -15.80 -5.46 -1.35
N CYS A 246 -17.09 -5.71 -1.32
CA CYS A 246 -17.77 -6.27 -2.49
C CYS A 246 -19.25 -5.87 -2.53
N ARG A 247 -19.87 -6.17 -3.66
CA ARG A 247 -21.32 -6.08 -3.81
C ARG A 247 -21.99 -7.15 -2.96
N GLU A 248 -23.22 -6.89 -2.54
CA GLU A 248 -23.99 -7.77 -1.65
C GLU A 248 -24.13 -9.19 -2.21
N GLU A 249 -24.32 -9.36 -3.52
CA GLU A 249 -24.48 -10.67 -4.17
C GLU A 249 -23.22 -11.56 -4.03
N LEU A 250 -22.03 -10.97 -3.84
CA LEU A 250 -20.77 -11.70 -3.66
C LEU A 250 -20.41 -11.92 -2.18
N ALA A 251 -21.07 -11.26 -1.25
CA ALA A 251 -20.74 -11.27 0.17
C ALA A 251 -20.55 -12.68 0.74
N LYS A 252 -21.52 -13.57 0.50
CA LYS A 252 -21.47 -14.95 0.99
C LYS A 252 -20.31 -15.75 0.37
N ALA A 253 -20.01 -15.55 -0.90
CA ALA A 253 -18.92 -16.26 -1.58
C ALA A 253 -17.57 -15.79 -1.05
N ILE A 254 -17.40 -14.49 -0.87
CA ILE A 254 -16.19 -13.86 -0.31
C ILE A 254 -15.97 -14.32 1.15
N ASP A 255 -16.98 -14.23 2.00
CA ASP A 255 -16.87 -14.65 3.39
C ASP A 255 -16.48 -16.15 3.49
N LYS A 256 -17.11 -17.03 2.68
CA LYS A 256 -16.77 -18.45 2.63
C LYS A 256 -15.33 -18.69 2.10
N ALA A 257 -14.88 -17.87 1.17
CA ALA A 257 -13.52 -17.96 0.62
C ALA A 257 -12.46 -17.51 1.62
N VAL A 258 -12.74 -16.51 2.44
CA VAL A 258 -11.85 -16.13 3.54
C VAL A 258 -11.85 -17.20 4.61
N PHE A 259 -13.00 -17.48 5.20
CA PHE A 259 -13.12 -18.55 6.19
C PHE A 259 -14.31 -19.47 5.84
N PRO A 260 -14.09 -20.79 5.73
CA PRO A 260 -12.86 -21.55 5.99
C PRO A 260 -11.95 -21.75 4.76
N GLY A 261 -12.17 -21.02 3.65
CA GLY A 261 -11.55 -21.32 2.36
C GLY A 261 -10.02 -21.13 2.33
N THR A 262 -9.53 -20.00 2.78
CA THR A 262 -8.10 -19.63 2.67
C THR A 262 -7.44 -19.30 4.01
N GLN A 263 -8.21 -19.08 5.06
CA GLN A 263 -7.75 -18.77 6.41
C GLN A 263 -8.49 -19.60 7.48
N GLY A 264 -7.88 -19.70 8.68
CA GLY A 264 -8.50 -20.18 9.91
C GLY A 264 -8.90 -19.02 10.83
N GLY A 265 -8.44 -19.06 12.10
CA GLY A 265 -8.78 -18.05 13.11
C GLY A 265 -8.34 -16.63 12.71
N PRO A 266 -9.24 -15.65 12.76
CA PRO A 266 -8.92 -14.26 12.49
C PRO A 266 -8.05 -13.66 13.60
N LEU A 267 -7.22 -12.66 13.24
CA LEU A 267 -6.38 -11.92 14.17
C LEU A 267 -7.20 -10.81 14.83
N MET A 268 -7.90 -11.12 15.94
CA MET A 268 -8.87 -10.19 16.53
C MET A 268 -8.25 -8.89 17.04
N HIS A 269 -7.01 -8.90 17.51
CA HIS A 269 -6.24 -7.72 17.89
C HIS A 269 -5.92 -6.83 16.67
N ILE A 270 -5.67 -7.41 15.50
CA ILE A 270 -5.48 -6.67 14.24
C ILE A 270 -6.82 -6.13 13.72
N ILE A 271 -7.91 -6.88 13.85
CA ILE A 271 -9.25 -6.37 13.49
C ILE A 271 -9.63 -5.18 14.37
N ALA A 272 -9.32 -5.22 15.67
CA ALA A 272 -9.51 -4.07 16.56
C ALA A 272 -8.68 -2.85 16.08
N ALA A 273 -7.43 -3.06 15.72
CA ALA A 273 -6.58 -2.00 15.19
C ALA A 273 -7.08 -1.46 13.82
N LYS A 274 -7.63 -2.32 12.95
CA LYS A 274 -8.34 -1.90 11.73
C LYS A 274 -9.56 -1.04 12.06
N ALA A 275 -10.35 -1.43 13.07
CA ALA A 275 -11.50 -0.65 13.51
C ALA A 275 -11.10 0.74 14.00
N VAL A 276 -9.99 0.86 14.74
CA VAL A 276 -9.43 2.16 15.16
C VAL A 276 -9.04 2.99 13.94
N ALA A 277 -8.21 2.45 13.05
CA ALA A 277 -7.73 3.14 11.86
C ALA A 277 -8.88 3.59 10.92
N LEU A 278 -9.89 2.75 10.73
CA LEU A 278 -11.08 3.10 9.95
C LEU A 278 -11.91 4.21 10.63
N GLY A 279 -11.91 4.25 11.98
CA GLY A 279 -12.49 5.34 12.74
C GLY A 279 -11.74 6.66 12.53
N GLU A 280 -10.41 6.64 12.58
CA GLU A 280 -9.56 7.79 12.26
C GLU A 280 -9.79 8.25 10.80
N ALA A 281 -9.90 7.32 9.85
CA ALA A 281 -10.09 7.62 8.44
C ALA A 281 -11.43 8.30 8.11
N LEU A 282 -12.42 8.24 9.02
CA LEU A 282 -13.71 8.91 8.87
C LEU A 282 -13.68 10.39 9.30
N THR A 283 -12.56 10.90 9.80
CA THR A 283 -12.44 12.28 10.31
C THR A 283 -11.99 13.27 9.23
N ASP A 284 -12.25 14.56 9.46
CA ASP A 284 -11.79 15.62 8.56
C ASP A 284 -10.28 15.83 8.67
N GLU A 285 -9.66 15.54 9.80
CA GLU A 285 -8.20 15.54 9.99
C GLU A 285 -7.54 14.51 9.06
N PHE A 286 -8.15 13.35 8.88
CA PHE A 286 -7.63 12.35 7.96
C PHE A 286 -7.74 12.81 6.49
N LYS A 287 -8.81 13.49 6.11
CA LYS A 287 -8.95 14.07 4.77
C LYS A 287 -7.87 15.13 4.52
N ALA A 288 -7.66 16.03 5.49
CA ALA A 288 -6.61 17.04 5.41
C ALA A 288 -5.21 16.39 5.28
N TYR A 289 -4.95 15.32 6.03
CA TYR A 289 -3.73 14.54 5.93
C TYR A 289 -3.54 13.93 4.53
N GLN A 290 -4.55 13.30 3.95
CA GLN A 290 -4.47 12.72 2.60
C GLN A 290 -4.26 13.80 1.53
N HIS A 291 -4.92 14.95 1.68
CA HIS A 291 -4.67 16.10 0.83
C HIS A 291 -3.19 16.54 0.90
N GLY A 292 -2.64 16.61 2.11
CA GLY A 292 -1.21 16.91 2.34
C GLY A 292 -0.27 15.91 1.67
N ILE A 293 -0.62 14.60 1.64
CA ILE A 293 0.16 13.59 0.94
C ILE A 293 0.29 13.93 -0.56
N VAL A 294 -0.84 14.25 -1.20
CA VAL A 294 -0.86 14.56 -2.64
C VAL A 294 -0.13 15.87 -2.93
N GLN A 295 -0.29 16.88 -2.08
CA GLN A 295 0.46 18.15 -2.21
C GLN A 295 1.97 17.93 -2.07
N ASN A 296 2.40 17.16 -1.08
CA ASN A 296 3.80 16.82 -0.89
C ASN A 296 4.36 16.00 -2.05
N ALA A 297 3.60 15.03 -2.58
CA ALA A 297 4.02 14.25 -3.73
C ALA A 297 4.23 15.12 -4.98
N ARG A 298 3.32 16.05 -5.26
CA ARG A 298 3.46 17.01 -6.36
C ARG A 298 4.68 17.92 -6.16
N ALA A 299 4.84 18.46 -4.95
CA ALA A 299 5.98 19.35 -4.65
C ALA A 299 7.32 18.61 -4.77
N LEU A 300 7.40 17.34 -4.31
CA LEU A 300 8.59 16.52 -4.48
C LEU A 300 8.87 16.22 -5.96
N CYS A 301 7.83 15.85 -6.71
CA CYS A 301 7.93 15.58 -8.14
C CYS A 301 8.43 16.80 -8.92
N ASP A 302 7.82 17.96 -8.71
CA ASP A 302 8.20 19.20 -9.38
C ASP A 302 9.64 19.60 -9.05
N ALA A 303 10.07 19.42 -7.79
CA ALA A 303 11.43 19.70 -7.36
C ALA A 303 12.44 18.73 -7.98
N LEU A 304 12.12 17.42 -8.07
CA LEU A 304 12.99 16.44 -8.75
C LEU A 304 13.13 16.74 -10.24
N LEU A 305 12.04 17.09 -10.92
CA LEU A 305 12.08 17.51 -12.32
C LEU A 305 12.93 18.78 -12.52
N ALA A 306 12.85 19.75 -11.60
CA ALA A 306 13.68 20.95 -11.62
C ALA A 306 15.18 20.66 -11.42
N GLU A 307 15.52 19.61 -10.67
CA GLU A 307 16.87 19.08 -10.52
C GLU A 307 17.32 18.23 -11.74
N GLY A 308 16.49 18.08 -12.77
CA GLY A 308 16.80 17.33 -13.98
C GLY A 308 16.67 15.82 -13.86
N ILE A 309 15.95 15.32 -12.86
CA ILE A 309 15.67 13.90 -12.67
C ILE A 309 14.38 13.56 -13.42
N ASP A 310 14.45 12.57 -14.30
CA ASP A 310 13.29 12.11 -15.06
C ASP A 310 12.31 11.34 -14.18
N ILE A 311 11.01 11.57 -14.41
CA ILE A 311 9.92 10.89 -13.72
C ILE A 311 9.11 10.10 -14.75
N VAL A 312 8.91 8.82 -14.50
CA VAL A 312 8.04 7.98 -15.33
C VAL A 312 6.64 8.60 -15.38
N SER A 313 6.04 8.66 -16.56
CA SER A 313 4.79 9.37 -16.87
C SER A 313 4.82 10.89 -16.70
N GLY A 314 6.02 11.49 -16.50
CA GLY A 314 6.22 12.94 -16.43
C GLY A 314 5.58 13.62 -15.21
N GLY A 315 5.19 12.86 -14.15
CA GLY A 315 4.60 13.46 -12.96
C GLY A 315 3.82 12.50 -12.07
N THR A 316 3.07 13.07 -11.11
CA THR A 316 2.22 12.29 -10.20
C THR A 316 0.88 12.96 -9.93
N ASP A 317 -0.17 12.13 -9.82
CA ASP A 317 -1.53 12.53 -9.42
C ASP A 317 -1.87 11.99 -8.02
N ASN A 318 -1.01 11.15 -7.43
CA ASN A 318 -1.26 10.45 -6.16
C ASN A 318 -0.12 10.63 -5.14
N HIS A 319 0.19 9.63 -4.36
CA HIS A 319 1.15 9.67 -3.23
C HIS A 319 2.56 9.22 -3.59
N LEU A 320 2.80 8.74 -4.79
CA LEU A 320 4.10 8.18 -5.21
C LEU A 320 4.55 8.71 -6.56
N MET A 321 5.83 8.56 -6.83
CA MET A 321 6.42 8.72 -8.15
C MET A 321 7.53 7.70 -8.37
N LEU A 322 7.83 7.43 -9.63
CA LEU A 322 8.87 6.51 -10.05
C LEU A 322 9.92 7.31 -10.83
N LEU A 323 11.12 7.42 -10.26
CA LEU A 323 12.27 8.08 -10.88
C LEU A 323 12.83 7.18 -11.97
N ASP A 324 13.13 7.74 -13.14
CA ASP A 324 13.85 7.09 -14.22
C ASP A 324 15.32 7.51 -14.18
N LEU A 325 16.20 6.56 -13.86
CA LEU A 325 17.64 6.80 -13.69
C LEU A 325 18.47 6.40 -14.91
N THR A 326 17.84 6.01 -16.03
CA THR A 326 18.55 5.50 -17.21
C THR A 326 19.61 6.45 -17.76
N ARG A 327 19.41 7.77 -17.59
CA ARG A 327 20.35 8.80 -18.08
C ARG A 327 21.36 9.28 -17.03
N THR A 328 21.27 8.81 -15.80
CA THR A 328 22.11 9.30 -14.69
C THR A 328 23.45 8.57 -14.55
N GLY A 329 23.56 7.38 -15.14
CA GLY A 329 24.72 6.48 -14.94
C GLY A 329 24.70 5.76 -13.57
N VAL A 330 23.69 6.01 -12.72
CA VAL A 330 23.51 5.37 -11.40
C VAL A 330 22.32 4.42 -11.47
N THR A 331 22.46 3.20 -10.97
CA THR A 331 21.36 2.23 -10.94
C THR A 331 20.41 2.46 -9.77
N GLY A 332 19.19 1.90 -9.84
CA GLY A 332 18.26 1.95 -8.72
C GLY A 332 18.83 1.36 -7.44
N LYS A 333 19.56 0.23 -7.56
CA LYS A 333 20.25 -0.40 -6.43
C LYS A 333 21.31 0.49 -5.81
N GLU A 334 22.09 1.16 -6.63
CA GLU A 334 23.13 2.04 -6.15
C GLU A 334 22.55 3.28 -5.45
N LEU A 335 21.54 3.90 -6.04
CA LEU A 335 20.89 5.06 -5.41
C LEU A 335 20.18 4.67 -4.10
N GLU A 336 19.48 3.53 -4.06
CA GLU A 336 18.89 2.97 -2.84
C GLU A 336 19.93 2.87 -1.72
N HIS A 337 21.13 2.33 -2.03
CA HIS A 337 22.23 2.18 -1.08
C HIS A 337 22.79 3.52 -0.60
N ARG A 338 23.08 4.46 -1.52
CA ARG A 338 23.59 5.79 -1.17
C ARG A 338 22.62 6.55 -0.26
N LEU A 339 21.31 6.47 -0.55
CA LEU A 339 20.28 7.12 0.25
C LEU A 339 20.18 6.49 1.65
N ASP A 340 20.28 5.17 1.76
CA ASP A 340 20.28 4.47 3.06
C ASP A 340 21.46 4.90 3.94
N GLU A 341 22.66 5.09 3.37
CA GLU A 341 23.84 5.58 4.09
C GLU A 341 23.66 6.98 4.69
N VAL A 342 22.78 7.78 4.12
CA VAL A 342 22.48 9.15 4.59
C VAL A 342 21.10 9.27 5.25
N HIS A 343 20.56 8.14 5.70
CA HIS A 343 19.29 8.06 6.44
C HIS A 343 18.05 8.48 5.63
N ILE A 344 18.04 8.24 4.33
CA ILE A 344 16.84 8.35 3.48
C ILE A 344 16.48 6.95 2.99
N THR A 345 15.32 6.45 3.42
CA THR A 345 14.86 5.11 3.09
C THR A 345 13.94 5.16 1.87
N ALA A 346 14.32 4.49 0.79
CA ALA A 346 13.54 4.35 -0.43
C ALA A 346 13.68 2.92 -0.98
N ASN A 347 13.01 2.57 -2.05
CA ASN A 347 13.23 1.27 -2.69
C ASN A 347 13.50 1.39 -4.18
N LYS A 348 14.51 0.62 -4.64
CA LYS A 348 14.69 0.41 -6.08
C LYS A 348 13.45 -0.23 -6.69
N ASN A 349 13.16 0.12 -7.92
CA ASN A 349 11.99 -0.37 -8.64
C ASN A 349 12.30 -0.45 -10.13
N THR A 350 11.79 -1.48 -10.81
CA THR A 350 11.83 -1.53 -12.27
C THR A 350 11.01 -0.39 -12.86
N ILE A 351 11.49 0.19 -13.94
CA ILE A 351 10.73 1.11 -14.79
C ILE A 351 10.12 0.34 -15.97
N PRO A 352 9.08 0.85 -16.64
CA PRO A 352 8.56 0.23 -17.86
C PRO A 352 9.69 0.04 -18.91
N ASN A 353 9.82 -1.19 -19.44
CA ASN A 353 10.87 -1.59 -20.38
C ASN A 353 12.30 -1.42 -19.81
N ASP A 354 12.49 -1.66 -18.53
CA ASP A 354 13.77 -1.50 -17.84
C ASP A 354 14.89 -2.30 -18.52
N PRO A 355 16.01 -1.67 -18.90
CA PRO A 355 17.15 -2.36 -19.48
C PRO A 355 17.93 -3.20 -18.46
N GLN A 356 17.70 -3.00 -17.15
CA GLN A 356 18.39 -3.71 -16.08
C GLN A 356 17.56 -4.89 -15.56
N SER A 357 18.24 -5.83 -14.89
CA SER A 357 17.54 -6.91 -14.19
C SER A 357 16.72 -6.40 -12.99
N PRO A 358 15.70 -7.14 -12.54
CA PRO A 358 14.89 -6.75 -11.37
C PRO A 358 15.68 -6.63 -10.05
N PHE A 359 16.92 -7.17 -9.99
CA PHE A 359 17.79 -7.07 -8.82
C PHE A 359 18.65 -5.80 -8.79
N ILE A 360 18.78 -5.11 -9.94
CA ILE A 360 19.58 -3.90 -10.13
C ILE A 360 18.66 -2.70 -10.34
N THR A 361 17.76 -2.78 -11.30
CA THR A 361 16.78 -1.79 -11.75
C THR A 361 17.38 -0.46 -12.23
N SER A 362 16.61 0.24 -13.08
CA SER A 362 16.94 1.59 -13.52
C SER A 362 16.04 2.64 -12.87
N GLY A 363 15.25 2.27 -11.87
CA GLY A 363 14.35 3.20 -11.20
C GLY A 363 14.43 3.15 -9.69
N LEU A 364 13.91 4.22 -9.09
CA LEU A 364 13.69 4.35 -7.65
C LEU A 364 12.25 4.82 -7.42
N ARG A 365 11.50 4.07 -6.59
CA ARG A 365 10.16 4.49 -6.19
C ARG A 365 10.22 5.26 -4.88
N VAL A 366 9.60 6.45 -4.84
CA VAL A 366 9.44 7.27 -3.64
C VAL A 366 7.99 7.68 -3.44
N GLY A 367 7.62 7.94 -2.20
CA GLY A 367 6.28 8.38 -1.84
C GLY A 367 6.26 9.20 -0.56
N THR A 368 5.14 9.83 -0.28
CA THR A 368 5.03 10.85 0.77
C THR A 368 4.12 10.52 1.96
N PRO A 369 3.51 9.33 2.10
CA PRO A 369 2.61 9.06 3.23
C PRO A 369 3.28 9.17 4.60
N ALA A 370 4.43 8.53 4.80
CA ALA A 370 5.13 8.50 6.07
C ALA A 370 5.69 9.88 6.46
N VAL A 371 6.30 10.60 5.53
CA VAL A 371 6.82 11.95 5.78
C VAL A 371 5.70 12.96 6.05
N THR A 372 4.53 12.80 5.42
CA THR A 372 3.35 13.63 5.71
C THR A 372 2.78 13.33 7.10
N THR A 373 2.72 12.04 7.50
CA THR A 373 2.34 11.66 8.87
C THR A 373 3.29 12.26 9.89
N ARG A 374 4.58 12.33 9.57
CA ARG A 374 5.61 12.95 10.40
C ARG A 374 5.43 14.47 10.55
N GLY A 375 4.69 15.11 9.65
CA GLY A 375 4.42 16.55 9.66
C GLY A 375 5.21 17.36 8.65
N PHE A 376 5.91 16.72 7.70
CA PHE A 376 6.58 17.42 6.61
C PHE A 376 5.56 18.07 5.67
N GLY A 377 5.90 19.27 5.20
CA GLY A 377 5.15 20.00 4.20
C GLY A 377 5.91 20.13 2.88
N THR A 378 5.38 20.94 1.98
CA THR A 378 5.94 21.14 0.64
C THR A 378 7.33 21.81 0.64
N ALA A 379 7.69 22.51 1.71
CA ALA A 379 9.02 23.12 1.84
C ALA A 379 10.09 22.04 2.02
N GLU A 380 9.84 21.06 2.89
CA GLU A 380 10.75 19.95 3.16
C GLU A 380 10.94 19.03 1.93
N MET A 381 9.94 18.98 1.05
CA MET A 381 10.03 18.21 -0.21
C MET A 381 11.14 18.72 -1.13
N LYS A 382 11.43 20.02 -1.12
CA LYS A 382 12.53 20.63 -1.91
C LYS A 382 13.90 20.21 -1.37
N ASP A 383 14.04 20.16 -0.05
CA ASP A 383 15.29 19.69 0.57
C ASP A 383 15.53 18.22 0.22
N ILE A 384 14.51 17.38 0.31
CA ILE A 384 14.58 15.97 -0.07
C ILE A 384 14.98 15.80 -1.55
N ALA A 385 14.34 16.56 -2.47
CA ALA A 385 14.69 16.50 -3.89
C ALA A 385 16.15 16.86 -4.14
N ARG A 386 16.65 17.93 -3.50
CA ARG A 386 18.03 18.35 -3.56
C ARG A 386 18.99 17.27 -3.05
N TRP A 387 18.67 16.61 -1.93
CA TRP A 387 19.50 15.54 -1.39
C TRP A 387 19.54 14.31 -2.30
N ILE A 388 18.44 13.96 -2.94
CA ILE A 388 18.40 12.88 -3.95
C ILE A 388 19.27 13.29 -5.16
N SER A 389 19.19 14.54 -5.61
CA SER A 389 20.01 15.07 -6.71
C SER A 389 21.51 15.04 -6.38
N LEU A 390 21.89 15.45 -5.18
CA LEU A 390 23.29 15.36 -4.70
C LEU A 390 23.76 13.90 -4.56
N ALA A 391 22.92 13.00 -4.08
CA ALA A 391 23.25 11.57 -4.00
C ALA A 391 23.47 10.94 -5.38
N LEU A 392 22.86 11.47 -6.42
CA LEU A 392 23.09 11.06 -7.81
C LEU A 392 24.37 11.64 -8.39
N SER A 393 24.62 12.95 -8.22
CA SER A 393 25.62 13.71 -8.95
C SER A 393 26.98 13.77 -8.25
N ASP A 394 27.03 13.85 -6.91
CA ASP A 394 28.25 14.00 -6.12
C ASP A 394 28.07 13.41 -4.71
N PHE A 395 27.87 12.10 -4.63
CA PHE A 395 27.60 11.44 -3.35
C PHE A 395 28.74 11.60 -2.35
N GLU A 396 29.98 11.32 -2.77
CA GLU A 396 31.14 11.34 -1.88
C GLU A 396 31.43 12.77 -1.35
N GLY A 397 31.20 13.79 -2.16
CA GLY A 397 31.42 15.19 -1.75
C GLY A 397 30.28 15.76 -0.89
N SER A 398 29.07 15.19 -0.96
CA SER A 398 27.87 15.71 -0.31
C SER A 398 27.33 14.82 0.82
N ARG A 399 27.89 13.63 1.04
CA ARG A 399 27.39 12.61 1.98
C ARG A 399 27.14 13.18 3.38
N ASP A 400 28.14 13.84 3.97
CA ASP A 400 28.05 14.37 5.33
C ASP A 400 27.00 15.51 5.40
N GLN A 401 26.98 16.37 4.38
CA GLN A 401 26.00 17.46 4.28
C GLN A 401 24.56 16.91 4.20
N ILE A 402 24.34 15.83 3.45
CA ILE A 402 23.00 15.21 3.34
C ILE A 402 22.62 14.61 4.70
N ALA A 403 23.52 13.81 5.31
CA ALA A 403 23.25 13.15 6.59
C ALA A 403 22.93 14.15 7.71
N GLU A 404 23.70 15.24 7.82
CA GLU A 404 23.45 16.31 8.79
C GLU A 404 22.10 17.01 8.51
N GLY A 405 21.78 17.28 7.26
CA GLY A 405 20.51 17.88 6.85
C GLY A 405 19.31 17.01 7.20
N VAL A 406 19.39 15.71 6.90
CA VAL A 406 18.37 14.71 7.24
C VAL A 406 18.17 14.64 8.75
N GLN A 407 19.26 14.57 9.52
CA GLN A 407 19.20 14.51 10.97
C GLN A 407 18.55 15.77 11.57
N ALA A 408 18.95 16.96 11.10
CA ALA A 408 18.39 18.22 11.53
C ALA A 408 16.89 18.33 11.20
N LEU A 409 16.49 17.86 10.01
CA LEU A 409 15.10 17.84 9.59
C LEU A 409 14.28 16.87 10.46
N CYS A 410 14.76 15.66 10.67
CA CYS A 410 14.11 14.66 11.50
C CYS A 410 13.93 15.11 12.96
N ALA A 411 14.88 15.88 13.50
CA ALA A 411 14.80 16.44 14.85
C ALA A 411 13.71 17.52 15.00
N ARG A 412 13.40 18.26 13.92
CA ARG A 412 12.30 19.25 13.91
C ARG A 412 10.91 18.62 13.89
N PHE A 413 10.80 17.40 13.43
CA PHE A 413 9.54 16.68 13.25
C PHE A 413 9.63 15.28 13.89
N PRO A 414 9.67 15.21 15.23
CA PRO A 414 9.77 13.93 15.92
C PRO A 414 8.48 13.10 15.75
N ILE A 415 8.61 11.77 15.78
CA ILE A 415 7.48 10.84 15.77
C ILE A 415 7.22 10.29 17.17
N TYR A 416 5.95 10.08 17.52
CA TYR A 416 5.50 9.49 18.79
C TYR A 416 5.88 10.28 20.05
N GLU A 417 5.97 11.60 19.97
CA GLU A 417 6.19 12.51 21.10
C GLU A 417 4.91 13.16 21.63
#